data_f930d88b9db57232c70b53fd986513f1
#
_entry.id   f930d88b9db57232c70b53fd986513f1
#
_cell.length_a   1.000
_cell.length_b   1.000
_cell.length_c   1.000
_cell.angle_alpha   90.00
_cell.angle_beta   90.00
_cell.angle_gamma   90.00
#
_symmetry.space_group_name_H-M   'P 1'
#
loop_
_entity.id
_entity.type
_entity.pdbx_description
1 polymer ?
#
loop_
_entity_poly.entity_id
_entity_poly.type
_entity_poly.pdbx_seq_one_letter_code
_entity_poly.pdbx_strand_id
1 'polypeptide(L)'
;MKRSALIGSIAILLSAVPAVAAEASYACSGGTRLAAKFSPPAAAKGKVALTFDNGRDLTLPQVLSADGGRYANASVEFWIKGRSATLTVNGVQQTCMTR
;
A
#
# COMPACT_ATOMS: atom_id res chain seq x y z
N MET A 1 11.33 55.63 3.84
CA MET A 1 11.42 54.93 3.94
C MET A 1 11.09 54.12 3.34
N LYS A 2 11.16 53.50 3.05
CA LYS A 2 10.96 52.68 2.60
C LYS A 2 10.83 51.66 2.76
N ARG A 3 10.48 51.07 2.50
CA ARG A 3 10.34 50.06 2.69
C ARG A 3 10.28 49.17 2.11
N SER A 4 10.47 48.51 1.87
CA SER A 4 10.47 47.57 1.43
C SER A 4 9.98 46.65 1.33
N ALA A 5 9.71 46.23 1.01
CA ALA A 5 9.17 45.29 0.94
C ALA A 5 9.42 44.29 0.64
N LEU A 6 9.50 43.58 0.64
CA LEU A 6 9.69 42.54 0.48
C LEU A 6 9.19 41.67 0.06
N ILE A 7 9.17 41.21 -0.31
CA ILE A 7 8.75 40.44 -0.81
C ILE A 7 8.79 39.40 -0.86
N GLY A 8 8.37 38.85 -0.46
CA GLY A 8 8.14 37.82 -0.27
C GLY A 8 8.14 37.01 -1.15
N SER A 9 8.96 36.47 -1.55
CA SER A 9 9.01 35.72 -2.41
C SER A 9 8.61 34.53 -2.09
N ILE A 10 7.77 34.05 -2.45
CA ILE A 10 7.27 33.03 -2.21
C ILE A 10 7.77 32.01 -2.83
N ALA A 11 8.35 31.36 -2.40
CA ALA A 11 8.83 30.36 -2.84
C ALA A 11 7.89 29.37 -2.95
N ILE A 12 7.46 29.04 -3.98
CA ILE A 12 6.60 28.12 -4.06
C ILE A 12 7.19 26.95 -4.18
N LEU A 13 7.26 26.27 -3.40
CA LEU A 13 7.71 25.19 -3.40
C LEU A 13 6.92 24.29 -4.03
N LEU A 14 7.07 23.96 -5.11
CA LEU A 14 6.53 23.03 -5.67
C LEU A 14 7.13 21.89 -5.26
N SER A 15 6.87 21.40 -4.31
CA SER A 15 7.31 20.24 -3.88
C SER A 15 6.71 19.29 -4.72
N ALA A 16 7.40 18.62 -5.41
CA ALA A 16 6.98 17.53 -6.04
C ALA A 16 6.60 16.59 -5.00
N VAL A 17 5.44 16.33 -4.87
CA VAL A 17 5.00 15.38 -3.97
C VAL A 17 5.43 14.08 -4.55
N PRO A 18 6.21 13.32 -3.93
CA PRO A 18 6.56 12.02 -4.43
C PRO A 18 5.27 11.24 -4.53
N ALA A 19 5.10 10.47 -5.55
CA ALA A 19 3.95 9.63 -5.68
C ALA A 19 3.86 8.81 -4.43
N VAL A 20 2.88 9.04 -3.61
CA VAL A 20 2.77 8.39 -2.35
C VAL A 20 2.26 7.00 -2.57
N ALA A 21 2.86 6.03 -2.00
CA ALA A 21 2.34 4.67 -2.01
C ALA A 21 1.02 4.65 -1.25
N ALA A 22 0.04 4.02 -1.79
CA ALA A 22 -1.23 3.89 -1.10
C ALA A 22 -1.08 2.92 0.07
N GLU A 23 -1.77 3.20 1.15
CA GLU A 23 -1.76 2.32 2.31
C GLU A 23 -3.16 1.98 2.70
N ALA A 24 -3.39 0.80 3.19
CA ALA A 24 -4.68 0.39 3.70
C ALA A 24 -4.48 -0.58 4.87
N SER A 25 -5.35 -0.51 5.85
CA SER A 25 -5.34 -1.45 6.97
C SER A 25 -6.46 -2.43 6.80
N TYR A 26 -6.23 -3.67 7.14
CA TYR A 26 -7.19 -4.75 6.97
C TYR A 26 -7.37 -5.54 8.25
N ALA A 27 -8.59 -6.00 8.45
CA ALA A 27 -8.90 -6.97 9.49
C ALA A 27 -9.41 -8.23 8.79
N CYS A 28 -8.85 -9.36 9.07
CA CYS A 28 -9.15 -10.60 8.41
C CYS A 28 -9.97 -11.55 9.28
N SER A 29 -10.70 -12.44 8.62
CA SER A 29 -11.66 -13.32 9.29
C SER A 29 -11.02 -14.24 10.33
N GLY A 30 -9.77 -14.58 10.16
CA GLY A 30 -9.09 -15.42 11.14
C GLY A 30 -8.42 -14.65 12.26
N GLY A 31 -8.72 -13.36 12.40
CA GLY A 31 -8.15 -12.55 13.46
C GLY A 31 -6.85 -11.84 13.08
N THR A 32 -6.34 -12.08 11.89
CA THR A 32 -5.13 -11.40 11.44
C THR A 32 -5.46 -9.94 11.16
N ARG A 33 -4.57 -9.05 11.57
CA ARG A 33 -4.67 -7.65 11.22
C ARG A 33 -3.37 -7.26 10.56
N LEU A 34 -3.46 -6.48 9.51
CA LEU A 34 -2.28 -6.08 8.78
C LEU A 34 -2.44 -4.70 8.15
N ALA A 35 -1.33 -4.08 7.85
CA ALA A 35 -1.28 -2.88 7.05
C ALA A 35 -0.61 -3.22 5.74
N ALA A 36 -1.15 -2.76 4.64
CA ALA A 36 -0.61 -2.99 3.31
C ALA A 36 -0.16 -1.67 2.73
N LYS A 37 1.08 -1.63 2.26
CA LYS A 37 1.61 -0.44 1.61
C LYS A 37 1.94 -0.83 0.19
N PHE A 38 1.25 -0.22 -0.75
CA PHE A 38 1.38 -0.56 -2.15
C PHE A 38 2.39 0.34 -2.84
N SER A 39 3.15 -0.19 -3.77
CA SER A 39 4.06 0.62 -4.55
C SER A 39 3.28 1.65 -5.36
N PRO A 40 3.89 2.80 -5.70
CA PRO A 40 3.21 3.80 -6.51
C PRO A 40 2.81 3.25 -7.87
N PRO A 41 1.73 3.74 -8.47
CA PRO A 41 1.29 3.25 -9.77
C PRO A 41 2.34 3.35 -10.87
N ALA A 42 3.25 4.30 -10.76
CA ALA A 42 4.29 4.49 -11.75
C ALA A 42 5.50 3.59 -11.54
N ALA A 43 5.50 2.76 -10.52
CA ALA A 43 6.63 1.89 -10.27
C ALA A 43 6.78 0.88 -11.40
N ALA A 44 8.01 0.60 -11.78
CA ALA A 44 8.26 -0.33 -12.86
C ALA A 44 7.77 -1.73 -12.52
N LYS A 45 7.82 -2.12 -11.24
CA LYS A 45 7.33 -3.40 -10.81
C LYS A 45 6.53 -3.19 -9.56
N GLY A 46 5.29 -3.59 -9.58
CA GLY A 46 4.41 -3.47 -8.44
C GLY A 46 4.79 -4.42 -7.31
N LYS A 47 4.52 -3.99 -6.09
CA LYS A 47 4.70 -4.84 -4.93
C LYS A 47 3.88 -4.31 -3.78
N VAL A 48 3.63 -5.14 -2.80
CA VAL A 48 2.97 -4.72 -1.59
C VAL A 48 3.83 -5.14 -0.41
N ALA A 49 3.98 -4.25 0.55
CA ALA A 49 4.65 -4.54 1.80
C ALA A 49 3.56 -4.73 2.84
N LEU A 50 3.48 -5.91 3.42
CA LEU A 50 2.49 -6.22 4.44
C LEU A 50 3.19 -6.19 5.80
N THR A 51 2.60 -5.47 6.75
CA THR A 51 3.09 -5.46 8.11
C THR A 51 1.99 -6.03 8.98
N PHE A 52 2.25 -7.14 9.61
CA PHE A 52 1.26 -7.82 10.44
C PHE A 52 1.31 -7.28 11.86
N ASP A 53 0.23 -7.42 12.60
CA ASP A 53 0.14 -6.88 13.95
C ASP A 53 1.09 -7.58 14.93
N ASN A 54 1.64 -8.73 14.56
CA ASN A 54 2.65 -9.37 15.38
C ASN A 54 4.07 -8.85 15.05
N GLY A 55 4.17 -7.83 14.21
CA GLY A 55 5.46 -7.23 13.87
C GLY A 55 6.17 -7.83 12.68
N ARG A 56 5.63 -8.88 12.09
CA ARG A 56 6.28 -9.47 10.92
C ARG A 56 6.01 -8.66 9.68
N ASP A 57 6.98 -8.57 8.81
CA ASP A 57 6.87 -7.85 7.54
C ASP A 57 7.06 -8.85 6.41
N LEU A 58 6.36 -8.60 5.33
CA LEU A 58 6.46 -9.44 4.14
C LEU A 58 6.22 -8.60 2.92
N THR A 59 7.08 -8.68 1.94
CA THR A 59 6.89 -7.97 0.67
C THR A 59 6.58 -8.98 -0.41
N LEU A 60 5.50 -8.75 -1.14
CA LEU A 60 5.07 -9.63 -2.20
C LEU A 60 5.11 -8.89 -3.53
N PRO A 61 5.62 -9.51 -4.58
CA PRO A 61 5.58 -8.91 -5.91
C PRO A 61 4.18 -9.01 -6.49
N GLN A 62 3.82 -8.06 -7.30
CA GLN A 62 2.56 -8.10 -8.01
C GLN A 62 2.63 -9.15 -9.09
N VAL A 63 1.57 -9.91 -9.26
CA VAL A 63 1.49 -10.94 -10.29
C VAL A 63 0.30 -10.67 -11.18
N LEU A 64 0.25 -11.34 -12.31
CA LEU A 64 -0.81 -11.13 -13.26
C LEU A 64 -2.15 -11.51 -12.66
N SER A 65 -3.16 -10.72 -12.95
CA SER A 65 -4.48 -10.94 -12.44
C SER A 65 -5.48 -10.36 -13.43
N ALA A 66 -6.59 -11.02 -13.62
CA ALA A 66 -7.65 -10.52 -14.48
C ALA A 66 -8.48 -9.46 -13.76
N ASP A 67 -8.40 -9.35 -12.45
CA ASP A 67 -9.26 -8.50 -11.67
C ASP A 67 -8.55 -8.15 -10.37
N GLY A 68 -8.53 -6.87 -10.02
CA GLY A 68 -7.93 -6.40 -8.79
C GLY A 68 -6.42 -6.51 -8.78
N GLY A 69 -5.82 -6.14 -7.69
CA GLY A 69 -4.39 -6.26 -7.49
C GLY A 69 -4.06 -7.57 -6.83
N ARG A 70 -3.19 -8.35 -7.42
CA ARG A 70 -2.83 -9.64 -6.88
C ARG A 70 -1.32 -9.65 -6.63
N TYR A 71 -0.93 -10.02 -5.43
CA TYR A 71 0.46 -10.03 -5.02
C TYR A 71 0.76 -11.39 -4.40
N ALA A 72 1.82 -12.03 -4.82
CA ALA A 72 2.02 -13.40 -4.36
C ALA A 72 3.47 -13.85 -4.45
N ASN A 73 3.84 -14.75 -3.55
CA ASN A 73 5.05 -15.54 -3.66
C ASN A 73 4.65 -17.02 -3.58
N ALA A 74 5.58 -17.91 -3.33
CA ALA A 74 5.28 -19.34 -3.32
C ALA A 74 4.36 -19.75 -2.17
N SER A 75 4.31 -19.00 -1.09
CA SER A 75 3.57 -19.39 0.10
C SER A 75 2.42 -18.48 0.46
N VAL A 76 2.43 -17.24 -0.01
CA VAL A 76 1.45 -16.24 0.41
C VAL A 76 0.87 -15.52 -0.78
N GLU A 77 -0.43 -15.30 -0.76
CA GLU A 77 -1.10 -14.51 -1.78
C GLU A 77 -1.97 -13.47 -1.11
N PHE A 78 -1.90 -12.23 -1.58
CA PHE A 78 -2.76 -11.16 -1.11
C PHE A 78 -3.44 -10.58 -2.36
N TRP A 79 -4.75 -10.79 -2.47
CA TRP A 79 -5.50 -10.42 -3.68
C TRP A 79 -6.59 -9.46 -3.30
N ILE A 80 -6.50 -8.23 -3.81
CA ILE A 80 -7.41 -7.17 -3.46
C ILE A 80 -8.51 -7.07 -4.47
N LYS A 81 -9.73 -6.94 -4.00
CA LYS A 81 -10.87 -6.72 -4.85
C LYS A 81 -11.73 -5.69 -4.16
N GLY A 82 -11.67 -4.45 -4.62
CA GLY A 82 -12.41 -3.35 -4.01
C GLY A 82 -11.94 -3.12 -2.58
N ARG A 83 -12.86 -3.14 -1.64
CA ARG A 83 -12.55 -2.91 -0.23
C ARG A 83 -12.20 -4.18 0.51
N SER A 84 -12.26 -5.30 -0.16
CA SER A 84 -11.93 -6.56 0.45
C SER A 84 -10.66 -7.12 -0.18
N ALA A 85 -10.08 -8.08 0.49
CA ALA A 85 -8.93 -8.80 -0.02
C ALA A 85 -8.98 -10.21 0.53
N THR A 86 -8.34 -11.15 -0.15
CA THR A 86 -8.14 -12.46 0.41
C THR A 86 -6.66 -12.61 0.74
N LEU A 87 -6.38 -13.14 1.89
CA LEU A 87 -5.02 -13.45 2.29
C LEU A 87 -4.93 -14.97 2.42
N THR A 88 -4.07 -15.58 1.63
CA THR A 88 -3.87 -17.03 1.67
C THR A 88 -2.43 -17.28 2.12
N VAL A 89 -2.26 -18.03 3.17
CA VAL A 89 -0.93 -18.35 3.68
C VAL A 89 -0.84 -19.87 3.78
N ASN A 90 0.06 -20.47 3.04
CA ASN A 90 0.24 -21.91 2.99
C ASN A 90 -1.08 -22.64 2.78
N GLY A 91 -1.89 -22.13 1.87
CA GLY A 91 -3.17 -22.75 1.52
C GLY A 91 -4.34 -22.37 2.40
N VAL A 92 -4.12 -21.66 3.50
CA VAL A 92 -5.23 -21.27 4.37
C VAL A 92 -5.66 -19.86 4.03
N GLN A 93 -6.92 -19.71 3.65
CA GLN A 93 -7.44 -18.46 3.16
C GLN A 93 -8.25 -17.72 4.19
N GLN A 94 -8.07 -16.44 4.29
CA GLN A 94 -8.89 -15.56 5.10
C GLN A 94 -9.45 -14.46 4.21
N THR A 95 -10.64 -13.97 4.54
CA THR A 95 -11.20 -12.80 3.88
C THR A 95 -10.88 -11.59 4.75
N CYS A 96 -10.35 -10.55 4.14
CA CYS A 96 -9.95 -9.34 4.84
C CYS A 96 -10.75 -8.15 4.33
N MET A 97 -11.07 -7.25 5.23
CA MET A 97 -11.78 -6.03 4.88
C MET A 97 -11.00 -4.83 5.36
N THR A 98 -11.05 -3.75 4.61
CA THR A 98 -10.43 -2.50 5.05
C THR A 98 -11.16 -1.99 6.28
N ARG A 99 -10.41 -1.36 7.16
CA ARG A 99 -11.00 -0.83 8.38
C ARG A 99 -10.78 0.67 8.48
#